data_04c47bb264ba653327b1d70290c0ecef
#
_entry.id   04c47bb264ba653327b1d70290c0ecef
#
_cell.length_a   1.000
_cell.length_b   1.000
_cell.length_c   1.000
_cell.angle_alpha   90.00
_cell.angle_beta   90.00
_cell.angle_gamma   90.00
#
_symmetry.space_group_name_H-M   'P 1'
#
loop_
_entity.id
_entity.type
_entity.pdbx_description
1 polymer ?
#
loop_
_entity_poly.entity_id
_entity_poly.type
_entity_poly.pdbx_seq_one_letter_code
_entity_poly.pdbx_strand_id
1 'polypeptide(L)'
;MWDRSENQIKIALIRHGATPANKEHRYLGGTDEDLSQEGREALLQAKASGIYPEVDVLFSSPMKRCLSTGELLYPGQIPIVISDWREMDFGDFEGKNYQDLKDDPRYQAWM
;
A
#
# COMPACT_ATOMS: atom_id res chain seq x y z
N MET A 1 6.29 -14.17 -15.66
CA MET A 1 4.88 -14.54 -15.82
C MET A 1 4.58 -15.81 -15.07
N TRP A 2 3.40 -15.93 -14.51
CA TRP A 2 3.02 -17.12 -13.76
C TRP A 2 2.61 -18.26 -14.69
N ASP A 3 3.11 -19.45 -14.38
CA ASP A 3 2.69 -20.66 -15.07
C ASP A 3 1.47 -21.26 -14.36
N ARG A 4 0.32 -21.21 -15.03
CA ARG A 4 -0.94 -21.72 -14.48
C ARG A 4 -1.19 -23.20 -14.82
N SER A 5 -0.28 -23.81 -15.58
CA SER A 5 -0.40 -25.23 -15.93
C SER A 5 -0.09 -26.15 -14.76
N GLU A 6 0.65 -25.66 -13.77
CA GLU A 6 0.99 -26.39 -12.57
C GLU A 6 -0.11 -26.26 -11.52
N ASN A 7 -0.39 -27.35 -10.81
CA ASN A 7 -1.39 -27.38 -9.75
C ASN A 7 -0.83 -26.80 -8.45
N GLN A 8 -0.50 -25.50 -8.48
CA GLN A 8 0.12 -24.78 -7.36
C GLN A 8 -0.65 -23.51 -7.06
N ILE A 9 -0.65 -23.13 -5.76
CA ILE A 9 -1.11 -21.82 -5.33
C ILE A 9 0.08 -20.88 -5.35
N LYS A 10 -0.06 -19.76 -6.05
CA LYS A 10 0.94 -18.70 -6.09
C LYS A 10 0.37 -17.43 -5.47
N ILE A 11 1.18 -16.78 -4.64
CA ILE A 11 0.78 -15.57 -3.92
C ILE A 11 1.72 -14.44 -4.31
N ALA A 12 1.15 -13.32 -4.75
CA ALA A 12 1.90 -12.09 -4.98
C ALA A 12 1.54 -11.07 -3.89
N LEU A 13 2.54 -10.48 -3.28
CA LEU A 13 2.37 -9.38 -2.35
C LEU A 13 2.70 -8.08 -3.08
N ILE A 14 1.73 -7.17 -3.14
CA ILE A 14 1.87 -5.91 -3.85
C ILE A 14 1.77 -4.78 -2.84
N ARG A 15 2.79 -3.92 -2.81
CA ARG A 15 2.77 -2.72 -1.99
C ARG A 15 1.84 -1.70 -2.63
N HIS A 16 1.06 -0.98 -1.79
CA HIS A 16 0.25 0.13 -2.28
C HIS A 16 1.11 1.21 -2.92
N GLY A 17 0.50 2.01 -3.80
CA GLY A 17 1.16 3.16 -4.41
C GLY A 17 1.45 4.27 -3.40
N ALA A 18 2.19 5.28 -3.85
CA ALA A 18 2.61 6.38 -2.99
C ALA A 18 1.43 7.27 -2.60
N THR A 19 1.46 7.74 -1.37
CA THR A 19 0.53 8.72 -0.80
C THR A 19 1.26 10.04 -0.55
N PRO A 20 0.55 11.15 -0.30
CA PRO A 20 1.21 12.40 0.10
C PRO A 20 2.12 12.24 1.31
N ALA A 21 1.72 11.44 2.31
CA ALA A 21 2.55 11.17 3.48
C ALA A 21 3.84 10.44 3.12
N ASN A 22 3.81 9.52 2.17
CA ASN A 22 5.02 8.81 1.71
C ASN A 22 6.02 9.77 1.07
N LYS A 23 5.56 10.76 0.31
CA LYS A 23 6.42 11.77 -0.29
C LYS A 23 7.17 12.57 0.77
N GLU A 24 6.54 12.83 1.90
CA GLU A 24 7.12 13.57 3.03
C GLU A 24 7.80 12.65 4.05
N HIS A 25 7.88 11.35 3.78
CA HIS A 25 8.44 10.34 4.68
C HIS A 25 7.78 10.33 6.06
N ARG A 26 6.45 10.55 6.11
CA ARG A 26 5.67 10.53 7.34
C ARG A 26 5.25 9.11 7.70
N TYR A 27 5.14 8.84 9.00
CA TYR A 27 4.57 7.59 9.46
C TYR A 27 3.09 7.55 9.11
N LEU A 28 2.67 6.51 8.40
CA LEU A 28 1.31 6.33 7.94
C LEU A 28 0.86 4.89 8.20
N GLY A 29 -0.02 4.72 9.16
CA GLY A 29 -0.58 3.42 9.50
C GLY A 29 -2.09 3.48 9.51
N GLY A 30 -2.68 3.85 10.64
CA GLY A 30 -4.13 3.93 10.80
C GLY A 30 -4.83 5.06 10.02
N THR A 31 -4.10 6.10 9.64
CA THR A 31 -4.65 7.21 8.85
C THR A 31 -5.05 6.73 7.47
N ASP A 32 -6.29 7.00 7.06
CA ASP A 32 -6.85 6.51 5.79
C ASP A 32 -6.64 7.51 4.65
N GLU A 33 -5.38 7.75 4.32
CA GLU A 33 -4.99 8.61 3.22
C GLU A 33 -4.98 7.85 1.90
N ASP A 34 -5.54 8.45 0.84
CA ASP A 34 -5.54 7.85 -0.50
C ASP A 34 -4.22 8.12 -1.22
N LEU A 35 -4.08 7.53 -2.40
CA LEU A 35 -2.90 7.72 -3.26
C LEU A 35 -2.76 9.18 -3.68
N SER A 36 -1.52 9.64 -3.80
CA SER A 36 -1.22 10.91 -4.44
C SER A 36 -1.41 10.79 -5.97
N GLN A 37 -1.49 11.92 -6.65
CA GLN A 37 -1.54 11.93 -8.12
C GLN A 37 -0.29 11.27 -8.72
N GLU A 38 0.87 11.59 -8.18
CA GLU A 38 2.14 10.99 -8.62
C GLU A 38 2.16 9.49 -8.35
N GLY A 39 1.60 9.05 -7.23
CA GLY A 39 1.48 7.63 -6.91
C GLY A 39 0.61 6.88 -7.90
N ARG A 40 -0.52 7.46 -8.30
CA ARG A 40 -1.41 6.90 -9.32
C ARG A 40 -0.70 6.78 -10.67
N GLU A 41 -0.02 7.80 -11.09
CA GLU A 41 0.72 7.82 -12.35
C GLU A 41 1.85 6.78 -12.37
N ALA A 42 2.59 6.66 -11.28
CA ALA A 42 3.66 5.67 -11.15
C ALA A 42 3.12 4.24 -11.24
N LEU A 43 1.96 3.96 -10.61
CA LEU A 43 1.31 2.65 -10.70
C LEU A 43 0.90 2.32 -12.13
N LEU A 44 0.32 3.28 -12.85
CA LEU A 44 -0.10 3.07 -14.23
C LEU A 44 1.10 2.84 -15.15
N GLN A 45 2.21 3.53 -14.95
CA GLN A 45 3.44 3.30 -15.69
C GLN A 45 4.02 1.92 -15.41
N ALA A 46 4.06 1.51 -14.14
CA ALA A 46 4.54 0.20 -13.76
C ALA A 46 3.64 -0.91 -14.32
N LYS A 47 2.32 -0.70 -14.32
CA LYS A 47 1.36 -1.63 -14.93
C LYS A 47 1.64 -1.79 -16.42
N ALA A 48 1.89 -0.70 -17.13
CA ALA A 48 2.17 -0.72 -18.56
C ALA A 48 3.47 -1.47 -18.88
N SER A 49 4.42 -1.51 -17.95
CA SER A 49 5.67 -2.27 -18.11
C SER A 49 5.51 -3.78 -17.94
N GLY A 50 4.36 -4.25 -17.48
CA GLY A 50 4.04 -5.68 -17.37
C GLY A 50 4.62 -6.38 -16.14
N ILE A 51 5.04 -5.62 -15.12
CA ILE A 51 5.66 -6.23 -13.92
C ILE A 51 4.66 -6.88 -12.98
N TYR A 52 3.37 -6.55 -13.09
CA TYR A 52 2.33 -7.12 -12.23
C TYR A 52 1.74 -8.39 -12.84
N PRO A 53 1.65 -9.50 -12.07
CA PRO A 53 1.08 -10.75 -12.60
C PRO A 53 -0.43 -10.63 -12.75
N GLU A 54 -1.00 -11.46 -13.64
CA GLU A 54 -2.43 -11.70 -13.63
C GLU A 54 -2.80 -12.50 -12.39
N VAL A 55 -3.96 -12.20 -11.81
CA VAL A 55 -4.43 -12.87 -10.60
C VAL A 55 -5.87 -13.34 -10.76
N ASP A 56 -6.22 -14.43 -10.12
CA ASP A 56 -7.58 -14.98 -10.13
C ASP A 56 -8.43 -14.39 -9.01
N VAL A 57 -7.81 -14.07 -7.88
CA VAL A 57 -8.47 -13.51 -6.70
C VAL A 57 -7.61 -12.39 -6.16
N LEU A 58 -8.25 -11.28 -5.82
CA LEU A 58 -7.60 -10.11 -5.25
C LEU A 58 -8.05 -9.94 -3.81
N PHE A 59 -7.09 -9.89 -2.90
CA PHE A 59 -7.33 -9.51 -1.51
C PHE A 59 -6.78 -8.12 -1.25
N SER A 60 -7.44 -7.35 -0.40
CA SER A 60 -7.00 -5.99 -0.09
C SER A 60 -7.23 -5.64 1.36
N SER A 61 -6.34 -4.81 1.90
CA SER A 61 -6.60 -4.04 3.10
C SER A 61 -7.78 -3.09 2.86
N PRO A 62 -8.55 -2.72 3.90
CA PRO A 62 -9.66 -1.77 3.76
C PRO A 62 -9.21 -0.32 3.55
N MET A 63 -7.93 -0.02 3.67
CA MET A 63 -7.42 1.34 3.53
C MET A 63 -7.54 1.85 2.09
N LYS A 64 -7.90 3.13 1.92
CA LYS A 64 -8.11 3.73 0.59
C LYS A 64 -6.91 3.54 -0.33
N ARG A 65 -5.69 3.74 0.17
CA ARG A 65 -4.47 3.56 -0.62
C ARG A 65 -4.34 2.16 -1.20
N CYS A 66 -4.79 1.15 -0.45
CA CYS A 66 -4.75 -0.24 -0.91
C CYS A 66 -5.86 -0.54 -1.90
N LEU A 67 -7.09 -0.10 -1.61
CA LEU A 67 -8.23 -0.29 -2.51
C LEU A 67 -8.00 0.43 -3.84
N SER A 68 -7.49 1.65 -3.81
CA SER A 68 -7.18 2.41 -5.02
C SER A 68 -6.08 1.74 -5.84
N THR A 69 -5.06 1.20 -5.20
CA THR A 69 -4.00 0.45 -5.88
C THR A 69 -4.59 -0.76 -6.60
N GLY A 70 -5.45 -1.52 -5.93
CA GLY A 70 -6.11 -2.69 -6.53
C GLY A 70 -6.99 -2.31 -7.72
N GLU A 71 -7.73 -1.22 -7.62
CA GLU A 71 -8.59 -0.74 -8.70
C GLU A 71 -7.79 -0.32 -9.93
N LEU A 72 -6.67 0.36 -9.74
CA LEU A 72 -5.80 0.79 -10.85
C LEU A 72 -5.11 -0.39 -11.53
N LEU A 73 -4.62 -1.36 -10.74
CA LEU A 73 -3.88 -2.50 -11.29
C LEU A 73 -4.79 -3.59 -11.86
N TYR A 74 -5.94 -3.81 -11.25
CA TYR A 74 -6.87 -4.88 -11.59
C TYR A 74 -8.30 -4.35 -11.74
N PRO A 75 -8.54 -3.46 -12.70
CA PRO A 75 -9.87 -2.90 -12.91
C PRO A 75 -10.85 -4.02 -13.28
N GLY A 76 -12.04 -3.97 -12.71
CA GLY A 76 -13.06 -4.99 -12.94
C GLY A 76 -13.00 -6.16 -11.98
N GLN A 77 -11.96 -6.31 -11.18
CA GLN A 77 -11.94 -7.27 -10.09
C GLN A 77 -12.46 -6.63 -8.80
N ILE A 78 -13.37 -7.31 -8.13
CA ILE A 78 -13.88 -6.87 -6.83
C ILE A 78 -12.99 -7.49 -5.76
N PRO A 79 -12.26 -6.68 -4.97
CA PRO A 79 -11.38 -7.24 -3.96
C PRO A 79 -12.14 -7.86 -2.79
N ILE A 80 -11.60 -8.92 -2.25
CA ILE A 80 -12.01 -9.45 -0.94
C ILE A 80 -11.28 -8.63 0.11
N VAL A 81 -12.01 -7.84 0.89
CA VAL A 81 -11.43 -6.94 1.89
C VAL A 81 -11.19 -7.71 3.18
N ILE A 82 -9.96 -7.67 3.67
CA ILE A 82 -9.57 -8.27 4.94
C ILE A 82 -9.36 -7.15 5.95
N SER A 83 -10.32 -6.98 6.86
CA SER A 83 -10.30 -5.86 7.80
C SER A 83 -9.10 -5.86 8.74
N ASP A 84 -8.56 -7.02 9.06
CA ASP A 84 -7.39 -7.16 9.92
C ASP A 84 -6.07 -6.78 9.23
N TRP A 85 -6.09 -6.55 7.92
CA TRP A 85 -4.91 -6.16 7.14
C TRP A 85 -4.68 -4.65 7.18
N ARG A 86 -4.88 -4.06 8.35
CA ARG A 86 -4.54 -2.66 8.57
C ARG A 86 -3.07 -2.56 8.94
N GLU A 87 -2.44 -1.47 8.54
CA GLU A 87 -1.08 -1.18 8.97
C GLU A 87 -1.08 -0.76 10.44
N MET A 88 0.12 -0.74 11.04
CA MET A 88 0.31 -0.31 12.41
C MET A 88 -0.24 1.11 12.62
N ASP A 89 -0.96 1.32 13.72
CA ASP A 89 -1.30 2.65 14.18
C ASP A 89 -0.08 3.22 14.95
N PHE A 90 0.50 4.28 14.40
CA PHE A 90 1.68 4.89 15.01
C PHE A 90 1.33 5.83 16.16
N GLY A 91 0.05 5.98 16.51
CA GLY A 91 -0.37 6.80 17.64
C GLY A 91 0.07 8.26 17.50
N ASP A 92 0.81 8.76 18.47
CA ASP A 92 1.30 10.16 18.47
C ASP A 92 2.30 10.46 17.33
N PHE A 93 2.85 9.41 16.68
CA PHE A 93 3.78 9.57 15.56
C PHE A 93 3.08 9.58 14.20
N GLU A 94 1.80 9.27 14.18
CA GLU A 94 1.00 9.23 12.95
C GLU A 94 1.05 10.59 12.23
N GLY A 95 1.35 10.55 10.93
CA GLY A 95 1.46 11.76 10.11
C GLY A 95 2.73 12.60 10.30
N LYS A 96 3.66 12.13 11.12
CA LYS A 96 4.93 12.82 11.39
C LYS A 96 6.10 12.08 10.73
N ASN A 97 7.18 12.80 10.43
CA ASN A 97 8.40 12.24 9.88
C ASN A 97 9.57 12.37 10.86
N TYR A 98 10.75 11.89 10.47
CA TYR A 98 11.94 11.96 11.32
C TYR A 98 12.28 13.41 11.72
N GLN A 99 12.15 14.37 10.80
CA GLN A 99 12.45 15.77 11.11
C GLN A 99 11.52 16.33 12.18
N ASP A 100 10.26 15.89 12.19
CA ASP A 100 9.28 16.31 13.21
C ASP A 100 9.56 15.65 14.57
N LEU A 101 10.13 14.45 14.58
CA LEU A 101 10.19 13.59 15.75
C LEU A 101 11.57 13.47 16.39
N LYS A 102 12.64 13.87 15.69
CA LYS A 102 14.03 13.61 16.11
C LYS A 102 14.36 14.08 17.53
N ASP A 103 13.71 15.14 18.00
CA ASP A 103 13.93 15.73 19.33
C ASP A 103 12.89 15.28 20.36
N ASP A 104 11.94 14.41 20.00
CA ASP A 104 10.93 13.88 20.90
C ASP A 104 11.50 12.71 21.70
N PRO A 105 11.57 12.78 23.04
CA PRO A 105 12.12 11.70 23.86
C PRO A 105 11.35 10.37 23.69
N ARG A 106 10.04 10.42 23.43
CA ARG A 106 9.23 9.23 23.23
C ARG A 106 9.63 8.52 21.93
N TYR A 107 9.89 9.27 20.89
CA TYR A 107 10.34 8.74 19.62
C TYR A 107 11.75 8.13 19.73
N GLN A 108 12.66 8.81 20.43
CA GLN A 108 14.00 8.28 20.69
C GLN A 108 13.96 6.97 21.45
N ALA A 109 13.07 6.82 22.41
CA ALA A 109 12.89 5.58 23.17
C ALA A 109 12.28 4.45 22.32
N TRP A 110 11.44 4.79 21.35
CA TRP A 110 10.76 3.85 20.48
C TRP A 110 11.66 3.27 19.37
N MET A 111 12.61 4.04 18.89
CA MET A 111 13.52 3.63 17.81
C MET A 111 14.39 2.44 18.18
#